data_e5b71f309de16d823d8148baf6b91b6a
#
_entry.id   e5b71f309de16d823d8148baf6b91b6a
#
_cell.length_a   1.000
_cell.length_b   1.000
_cell.length_c   1.000
_cell.angle_alpha   90.00
_cell.angle_beta   90.00
_cell.angle_gamma   90.00
#
_symmetry.space_group_name_H-M   'P 1'
#
loop_
_entity.id
_entity.type
_entity.pdbx_description
1 polymer ?
#
loop_
_entity_poly.entity_id
_entity_poly.type
_entity_poly.pdbx_seq_one_letter_code
_entity_poly.pdbx_strand_id
1 'polypeptide(L)'
;MVITKEGRGRPSRVSIYAAVEQTTAELNRIGGLPGPDVAIDIWAGIWYQETHNSTAIEGNTLVLKEVRQLLETGQAVGDKQLAEYLEVKGYADAAEWVYAQACDRDTERCDPYITLTELREIHGRVVGPSWNVRPPDDLLPGETPGGFRQHNIRPFPSGMIPPDFTDVPPLVSDWLRLANDEPEDGQPLIEHLARVHAEFERIHPFRDGNGRTGRLVLDLLLVRHGLAPAIIYKKDRTKYLRALDRADQGEYGPLGELVARAVKDCLDRFLLPALGGPHQLLPLSALSTKSVSALALRRAAERNALRAIRQPSGWYSTKSWVSSYMRTGRRKTSQSADT
;
A
#
# COMPACT_ATOMS: atom_id res chain seq x y z
N MET A 1 20.88 33.86 23.55
CA MET A 1 20.31 33.05 22.45
C MET A 1 21.38 32.01 22.10
N VAL A 2 21.27 30.83 22.71
CA VAL A 2 22.25 29.75 22.55
C VAL A 2 21.77 28.91 21.37
N ILE A 3 22.46 28.99 20.23
CA ILE A 3 22.26 28.11 19.08
C ILE A 3 22.94 26.79 19.44
N THR A 4 22.18 25.82 19.90
CA THR A 4 22.64 24.43 20.03
C THR A 4 22.83 23.88 18.62
N LYS A 5 24.07 23.61 18.21
CA LYS A 5 24.43 22.82 17.06
C LYS A 5 23.79 21.45 17.22
N GLU A 6 22.74 21.17 16.45
CA GLU A 6 22.23 19.80 16.31
C GLU A 6 23.36 18.88 15.82
N GLY A 7 23.66 17.87 16.63
CA GLY A 7 24.70 16.90 16.33
C GLY A 7 24.37 16.14 15.04
N ARG A 8 25.38 15.97 14.18
CA ARG A 8 25.35 15.12 12.96
C ARG A 8 25.27 13.62 13.32
N GLY A 9 24.33 13.23 14.19
CA GLY A 9 24.06 11.83 14.54
C GLY A 9 22.89 11.27 13.71
N ARG A 10 22.84 9.92 13.57
CA ARG A 10 21.67 9.23 13.00
C ARG A 10 20.43 9.61 13.83
N PRO A 11 19.30 10.02 13.19
CA PRO A 11 18.07 10.35 13.92
C PRO A 11 17.65 9.17 14.82
N SER A 12 17.16 9.47 16.02
CA SER A 12 16.62 8.44 16.91
C SER A 12 15.33 7.84 16.33
N ARG A 13 14.98 6.62 16.73
CA ARG A 13 13.73 5.99 16.33
C ARG A 13 12.52 6.85 16.66
N VAL A 14 12.48 7.43 17.86
CA VAL A 14 11.40 8.33 18.29
C VAL A 14 11.27 9.54 17.36
N SER A 15 12.40 10.14 16.94
CA SER A 15 12.35 11.27 16.00
C SER A 15 11.86 10.89 14.61
N ILE A 16 12.06 9.64 14.18
CA ILE A 16 11.56 9.13 12.89
C ILE A 16 10.05 8.92 12.96
N TYR A 17 9.55 8.33 14.04
CA TYR A 17 8.12 8.16 14.25
C TYR A 17 7.40 9.51 14.32
N ALA A 18 7.91 10.44 15.09
CA ALA A 18 7.38 11.81 15.16
C ALA A 18 7.37 12.51 13.78
N ALA A 19 8.39 12.28 12.94
CA ALA A 19 8.43 12.83 11.59
C ALA A 19 7.36 12.23 10.68
N VAL A 20 7.03 10.93 10.82
CA VAL A 20 5.91 10.30 10.09
C VAL A 20 4.58 10.90 10.53
N GLU A 21 4.34 10.98 11.84
CA GLU A 21 3.12 11.57 12.41
C GLU A 21 2.92 13.02 11.94
N GLN A 22 3.96 13.84 12.00
CA GLN A 22 3.92 15.21 11.53
C GLN A 22 3.57 15.27 10.03
N THR A 23 4.23 14.45 9.21
CA THR A 23 4.02 14.45 7.75
C THR A 23 2.64 13.91 7.38
N THR A 24 2.15 12.90 8.10
CA THR A 24 0.77 12.40 7.95
C THR A 24 -0.25 13.46 8.36
N ALA A 25 0.02 14.23 9.42
CA ALA A 25 -0.83 15.36 9.82
C ALA A 25 -0.85 16.48 8.74
N GLU A 26 0.26 16.71 8.05
CA GLU A 26 0.30 17.63 6.89
C GLU A 26 -0.56 17.10 5.74
N LEU A 27 -0.45 15.80 5.41
CA LEU A 27 -1.30 15.15 4.42
C LEU A 27 -2.78 15.29 4.78
N ASN A 28 -3.15 15.05 6.04
CA ASN A 28 -4.54 15.14 6.50
C ASN A 28 -5.10 16.57 6.40
N ARG A 29 -4.27 17.61 6.58
CA ARG A 29 -4.68 19.02 6.39
C ARG A 29 -5.04 19.35 4.95
N ILE A 30 -4.48 18.63 3.98
CA ILE A 30 -4.75 18.84 2.54
C ILE A 30 -5.75 17.84 1.97
N GLY A 31 -6.40 17.04 2.83
CA GLY A 31 -7.49 16.14 2.44
C GLY A 31 -7.24 14.65 2.70
N GLY A 32 -6.12 14.29 3.30
CA GLY A 32 -5.76 12.92 3.63
C GLY A 32 -5.29 12.10 2.42
N LEU A 33 -5.20 10.79 2.60
CA LEU A 33 -4.89 9.84 1.53
C LEU A 33 -6.03 9.84 0.51
N PRO A 34 -5.77 10.21 -0.76
CA PRO A 34 -6.79 10.09 -1.79
C PRO A 34 -6.99 8.62 -2.16
N GLY A 35 -8.22 8.20 -2.42
CA GLY A 35 -8.47 6.86 -2.97
C GLY A 35 -7.88 6.67 -4.37
N PRO A 36 -7.61 5.41 -4.79
CA PRO A 36 -7.08 5.12 -6.13
C PRO A 36 -7.97 5.62 -7.26
N ASP A 37 -9.28 5.61 -7.07
CA ASP A 37 -10.28 6.14 -8.01
C ASP A 37 -10.16 7.65 -8.21
N VAL A 38 -9.62 8.34 -7.21
CA VAL A 38 -9.47 9.79 -7.16
C VAL A 38 -8.12 10.26 -7.69
N ALA A 39 -7.07 9.49 -7.49
CA ALA A 39 -5.69 9.87 -7.75
C ALA A 39 -4.89 8.74 -8.40
N ILE A 40 -5.42 8.14 -9.47
CA ILE A 40 -4.83 6.97 -10.14
C ILE A 40 -3.36 7.18 -10.54
N ASP A 41 -2.98 8.37 -11.01
CA ASP A 41 -1.61 8.66 -11.43
C ASP A 41 -0.61 8.60 -10.26
N ILE A 42 -1.04 8.99 -9.04
CA ILE A 42 -0.22 8.90 -7.83
C ILE A 42 -0.06 7.44 -7.42
N TRP A 43 -1.17 6.72 -7.37
CA TRP A 43 -1.19 5.32 -6.98
C TRP A 43 -0.44 4.44 -7.99
N ALA A 44 -0.57 4.69 -9.29
CA ALA A 44 0.20 3.96 -10.31
C ALA A 44 1.72 4.10 -10.08
N GLY A 45 2.19 5.28 -9.70
CA GLY A 45 3.59 5.50 -9.33
C GLY A 45 4.03 4.68 -8.12
N ILE A 46 3.19 4.56 -7.10
CA ILE A 46 3.41 3.73 -5.91
C ILE A 46 3.40 2.25 -6.31
N TRP A 47 2.37 1.77 -7.01
CA TRP A 47 2.20 0.37 -7.41
C TRP A 47 3.37 -0.16 -8.23
N TYR A 48 3.86 0.61 -9.21
CA TYR A 48 5.01 0.17 -10.03
C TYR A 48 6.27 -0.01 -9.20
N GLN A 49 6.53 0.90 -8.26
CA GLN A 49 7.68 0.80 -7.37
C GLN A 49 7.54 -0.36 -6.40
N GLU A 50 6.39 -0.49 -5.78
CA GLU A 50 6.10 -1.54 -4.83
C GLU A 50 6.16 -2.91 -5.50
N THR A 51 5.45 -3.11 -6.62
CA THR A 51 5.45 -4.36 -7.39
C THR A 51 6.87 -4.77 -7.78
N HIS A 52 7.63 -3.84 -8.38
CA HIS A 52 9.01 -4.11 -8.75
C HIS A 52 9.87 -4.52 -7.55
N ASN A 53 9.82 -3.74 -6.47
CA ASN A 53 10.72 -3.99 -5.33
C ASN A 53 10.30 -5.23 -4.54
N SER A 54 9.01 -5.43 -4.31
CA SER A 54 8.51 -6.58 -3.55
C SER A 54 8.77 -7.91 -4.25
N THR A 55 8.55 -8.00 -5.56
CA THR A 55 8.87 -9.20 -6.34
C THR A 55 10.40 -9.42 -6.44
N ALA A 56 11.17 -8.33 -6.59
CA ALA A 56 12.64 -8.40 -6.66
C ALA A 56 13.32 -8.76 -5.32
N ILE A 57 12.69 -8.53 -4.18
CA ILE A 57 13.13 -9.04 -2.86
C ILE A 57 13.11 -10.58 -2.87
N GLU A 58 12.12 -11.18 -3.51
CA GLU A 58 11.97 -12.65 -3.63
C GLU A 58 12.80 -13.27 -4.78
N GLY A 59 13.46 -12.45 -5.57
CA GLY A 59 14.39 -12.93 -6.61
C GLY A 59 13.93 -12.68 -8.04
N ASN A 60 12.75 -12.06 -8.26
CA ASN A 60 12.31 -11.66 -9.60
C ASN A 60 13.34 -10.74 -10.27
N THR A 61 13.61 -10.94 -11.55
CA THR A 61 14.71 -10.28 -12.27
C THR A 61 14.25 -9.14 -13.18
N LEU A 62 12.93 -8.89 -13.31
CA LEU A 62 12.42 -7.77 -14.09
C LEU A 62 12.90 -6.45 -13.48
N VAL A 63 13.39 -5.54 -14.34
CA VAL A 63 13.72 -4.18 -13.91
C VAL A 63 12.48 -3.28 -13.96
N LEU A 64 12.50 -2.17 -13.22
CA LEU A 64 11.34 -1.28 -13.07
C LEU A 64 10.74 -0.84 -14.44
N LYS A 65 11.58 -0.63 -15.46
CA LYS A 65 11.11 -0.27 -16.81
C LYS A 65 10.29 -1.39 -17.44
N GLU A 66 10.70 -2.65 -17.28
CA GLU A 66 9.98 -3.82 -17.78
C GLU A 66 8.68 -4.05 -17.03
N VAL A 67 8.70 -3.85 -15.69
CA VAL A 67 7.49 -3.89 -14.88
C VAL A 67 6.47 -2.84 -15.33
N ARG A 68 6.89 -1.59 -15.50
CA ARG A 68 6.02 -0.53 -16.03
C ARG A 68 5.42 -0.88 -17.38
N GLN A 69 6.26 -1.29 -18.33
CA GLN A 69 5.79 -1.64 -19.67
C GLN A 69 4.80 -2.80 -19.63
N LEU A 70 5.07 -3.85 -18.84
CA LEU A 70 4.15 -4.96 -18.67
C LEU A 70 2.79 -4.50 -18.14
N LEU A 71 2.79 -3.65 -17.12
CA LEU A 71 1.55 -3.21 -16.47
C LEU A 71 0.78 -2.17 -17.27
N GLU A 72 1.48 -1.28 -18.01
CA GLU A 72 0.84 -0.24 -18.84
C GLU A 72 0.31 -0.78 -20.17
N THR A 73 1.02 -1.73 -20.79
CA THR A 73 0.70 -2.19 -22.16
C THR A 73 0.26 -3.64 -22.26
N GLY A 74 0.42 -4.42 -21.18
CA GLY A 74 0.19 -5.88 -21.20
C GLY A 74 1.27 -6.67 -21.95
N GLN A 75 2.35 -6.02 -22.43
CA GLN A 75 3.37 -6.67 -23.23
C GLN A 75 4.59 -7.06 -22.38
N ALA A 76 4.90 -8.36 -22.39
CA ALA A 76 6.14 -8.87 -21.82
C ALA A 76 7.33 -8.42 -22.71
N VAL A 77 8.34 -7.81 -22.12
CA VAL A 77 9.53 -7.32 -22.80
C VAL A 77 10.76 -7.97 -22.18
N GLY A 78 11.66 -8.42 -23.05
CA GLY A 78 12.86 -9.16 -22.65
C GLY A 78 12.68 -10.67 -22.83
N ASP A 79 13.64 -11.43 -22.28
CA ASP A 79 13.78 -12.89 -22.43
C ASP A 79 13.62 -13.64 -21.09
N LYS A 80 12.85 -13.06 -20.16
CA LYS A 80 12.58 -13.67 -18.86
C LYS A 80 11.62 -14.85 -18.96
N GLN A 81 11.60 -15.69 -17.93
CA GLN A 81 10.63 -16.78 -17.85
C GLN A 81 9.20 -16.22 -17.69
N LEU A 82 8.24 -16.86 -18.35
CA LEU A 82 6.82 -16.44 -18.26
C LEU A 82 6.34 -16.32 -16.80
N ALA A 83 6.79 -17.23 -15.94
CA ALA A 83 6.45 -17.22 -14.51
C ALA A 83 6.84 -15.89 -13.83
N GLU A 84 7.97 -15.28 -14.19
CA GLU A 84 8.41 -13.99 -13.63
C GLU A 84 7.46 -12.84 -14.01
N TYR A 85 6.98 -12.81 -15.25
CA TYR A 85 6.01 -11.81 -15.70
C TYR A 85 4.65 -11.99 -14.98
N LEU A 86 4.22 -13.25 -14.82
CA LEU A 86 2.97 -13.57 -14.14
C LEU A 86 3.04 -13.30 -12.63
N GLU A 87 4.20 -13.47 -12.02
CA GLU A 87 4.45 -13.08 -10.63
C GLU A 87 4.31 -11.56 -10.41
N VAL A 88 4.89 -10.76 -11.32
CA VAL A 88 4.73 -9.30 -11.34
C VAL A 88 3.27 -8.91 -11.56
N LYS A 89 2.59 -9.55 -12.50
CA LYS A 89 1.16 -9.29 -12.78
C LYS A 89 0.28 -9.63 -11.59
N GLY A 90 0.49 -10.81 -10.98
CA GLY A 90 -0.27 -11.24 -9.79
C GLY A 90 -0.08 -10.29 -8.61
N TYR A 91 1.16 -9.85 -8.37
CA TYR A 91 1.42 -8.87 -7.31
C TYR A 91 0.73 -7.53 -7.60
N ALA A 92 0.82 -7.02 -8.82
CA ALA A 92 0.20 -5.75 -9.20
C ALA A 92 -1.33 -5.79 -9.06
N ASP A 93 -1.97 -6.87 -9.51
CA ASP A 93 -3.43 -7.06 -9.39
C ASP A 93 -3.87 -7.19 -7.90
N ALA A 94 -3.02 -7.83 -7.08
CA ALA A 94 -3.24 -7.89 -5.64
C ALA A 94 -3.10 -6.52 -4.98
N ALA A 95 -2.08 -5.72 -5.34
CA ALA A 95 -1.85 -4.38 -4.82
C ALA A 95 -3.01 -3.44 -5.18
N GLU A 96 -3.45 -3.43 -6.44
CA GLU A 96 -4.61 -2.65 -6.88
C GLU A 96 -5.86 -2.98 -6.05
N TRP A 97 -6.13 -4.27 -5.86
CA TRP A 97 -7.24 -4.72 -5.04
C TRP A 97 -7.09 -4.30 -3.57
N VAL A 98 -5.90 -4.47 -2.97
CA VAL A 98 -5.60 -4.09 -1.58
C VAL A 98 -5.88 -2.60 -1.35
N TYR A 99 -5.39 -1.73 -2.22
CA TYR A 99 -5.59 -0.30 -2.06
C TYR A 99 -7.03 0.13 -2.31
N ALA A 100 -7.74 -0.52 -3.24
CA ALA A 100 -9.17 -0.29 -3.41
C ALA A 100 -9.95 -0.66 -2.13
N GLN A 101 -9.65 -1.83 -1.52
CA GLN A 101 -10.29 -2.25 -0.26
C GLN A 101 -9.90 -1.35 0.92
N ALA A 102 -8.64 -0.91 0.99
CA ALA A 102 -8.16 -0.08 2.10
C ALA A 102 -8.78 1.32 2.10
N CYS A 103 -9.00 1.91 0.92
CA CYS A 103 -9.49 3.28 0.76
C CYS A 103 -11.03 3.39 0.67
N ASP A 104 -11.75 2.27 0.46
CA ASP A 104 -13.22 2.26 0.29
C ASP A 104 -13.98 2.25 1.62
N ARG A 105 -13.28 2.16 2.75
CA ARG A 105 -13.91 2.13 4.06
C ARG A 105 -14.19 3.55 4.57
N ASP A 106 -15.42 3.72 5.07
CA ASP A 106 -15.76 4.89 5.89
C ASP A 106 -14.75 5.02 7.04
N THR A 107 -14.01 6.10 7.05
CA THR A 107 -12.88 6.36 7.95
C THR A 107 -13.25 6.37 9.44
N GLU A 108 -14.54 6.27 9.79
CA GLU A 108 -15.00 6.29 11.18
C GLU A 108 -14.89 4.93 11.91
N ARG A 109 -14.79 3.78 11.19
CA ARG A 109 -14.56 2.45 11.81
C ARG A 109 -14.12 1.41 10.79
N CYS A 110 -12.82 1.15 10.70
CA CYS A 110 -12.30 -0.09 10.11
C CYS A 110 -12.28 -1.20 11.18
N ASP A 111 -13.41 -1.86 11.43
CA ASP A 111 -13.47 -3.00 12.35
C ASP A 111 -14.14 -4.18 11.62
N PRO A 112 -13.43 -5.28 11.38
CA PRO A 112 -12.01 -5.52 11.65
C PRO A 112 -11.06 -4.86 10.62
N TYR A 113 -9.81 -4.55 11.02
CA TYR A 113 -8.78 -4.03 10.11
C TYR A 113 -8.38 -5.04 9.03
N ILE A 114 -8.45 -6.35 9.32
CA ILE A 114 -8.22 -7.42 8.36
C ILE A 114 -9.03 -8.67 8.74
N THR A 115 -9.53 -9.36 7.73
CA THR A 115 -10.25 -10.64 7.86
C THR A 115 -9.43 -11.80 7.28
N LEU A 116 -9.75 -13.03 7.70
CA LEU A 116 -9.17 -14.23 7.09
C LEU A 116 -9.46 -14.33 5.59
N THR A 117 -10.64 -13.89 5.16
CA THR A 117 -11.03 -13.89 3.76
C THR A 117 -10.14 -12.95 2.94
N GLU A 118 -9.88 -11.76 3.43
CA GLU A 118 -8.98 -10.80 2.77
C GLU A 118 -7.54 -11.32 2.72
N LEU A 119 -7.03 -11.91 3.81
CA LEU A 119 -5.70 -12.52 3.82
C LEU A 119 -5.55 -13.58 2.72
N ARG A 120 -6.53 -14.49 2.61
CA ARG A 120 -6.54 -15.55 1.59
C ARG A 120 -6.71 -14.99 0.18
N GLU A 121 -7.53 -13.98 0.00
CA GLU A 121 -7.72 -13.31 -1.29
C GLU A 121 -6.43 -12.61 -1.76
N ILE A 122 -5.74 -11.89 -0.87
CA ILE A 122 -4.44 -11.26 -1.18
C ILE A 122 -3.45 -12.33 -1.65
N HIS A 123 -3.27 -13.40 -0.88
CA HIS A 123 -2.38 -14.49 -1.28
C HIS A 123 -2.80 -15.13 -2.61
N GLY A 124 -4.09 -15.41 -2.78
CA GLY A 124 -4.64 -15.99 -4.00
C GLY A 124 -4.31 -15.17 -5.24
N ARG A 125 -4.45 -13.84 -5.17
CA ARG A 125 -4.09 -12.92 -6.25
C ARG A 125 -2.59 -12.86 -6.49
N VAL A 126 -1.78 -12.83 -5.43
CA VAL A 126 -0.32 -12.76 -5.52
C VAL A 126 0.27 -13.95 -6.28
N VAL A 127 -0.16 -15.17 -5.97
CA VAL A 127 0.46 -16.38 -6.51
C VAL A 127 -0.34 -17.02 -7.65
N GLY A 128 -1.64 -16.79 -7.73
CA GLY A 128 -2.54 -17.47 -8.69
C GLY A 128 -2.05 -17.43 -10.13
N PRO A 129 -1.72 -16.27 -10.71
CA PRO A 129 -1.28 -16.20 -12.10
C PRO A 129 -0.02 -17.02 -12.39
N SER A 130 0.98 -16.99 -11.50
CA SER A 130 2.22 -17.74 -11.67
C SER A 130 2.03 -19.24 -11.42
N TRP A 131 1.22 -19.64 -10.44
CA TRP A 131 0.95 -21.05 -10.13
C TRP A 131 0.11 -21.75 -11.20
N ASN A 132 -0.69 -21.02 -11.96
CA ASN A 132 -1.41 -21.59 -13.10
C ASN A 132 -0.46 -22.10 -14.21
N VAL A 133 0.75 -21.57 -14.28
CA VAL A 133 1.76 -21.94 -15.29
C VAL A 133 2.89 -22.78 -14.68
N ARG A 134 3.30 -22.43 -13.48
CA ARG A 134 4.38 -23.11 -12.75
C ARG A 134 4.04 -23.19 -11.27
N PRO A 135 3.19 -24.13 -10.86
CA PRO A 135 2.92 -24.36 -9.44
C PRO A 135 4.21 -24.82 -8.72
N PRO A 136 4.34 -24.61 -7.42
CA PRO A 136 5.38 -25.24 -6.62
C PRO A 136 5.37 -26.76 -6.78
N ASP A 137 6.56 -27.37 -6.74
CA ASP A 137 6.68 -28.82 -6.70
C ASP A 137 6.04 -29.37 -5.41
N ASP A 138 5.49 -30.58 -5.47
CA ASP A 138 4.92 -31.31 -4.34
C ASP A 138 3.75 -30.62 -3.62
N LEU A 139 2.91 -29.83 -4.35
CA LEU A 139 1.69 -29.26 -3.80
C LEU A 139 0.70 -30.34 -3.34
N LEU A 140 0.22 -30.20 -2.11
CA LEU A 140 -0.87 -31.02 -1.59
C LEU A 140 -2.25 -30.45 -2.00
N PRO A 141 -3.33 -31.27 -2.06
CA PRO A 141 -4.63 -30.84 -2.58
C PRO A 141 -5.26 -29.61 -1.90
N GLY A 142 -4.88 -29.30 -0.65
CA GLY A 142 -5.33 -28.12 0.09
C GLY A 142 -4.44 -26.89 -0.04
N GLU A 143 -3.27 -27.03 -0.65
CA GLU A 143 -2.29 -25.95 -0.82
C GLU A 143 -2.54 -25.16 -2.12
N THR A 144 -3.77 -24.73 -2.32
CA THR A 144 -4.17 -23.88 -3.45
C THR A 144 -3.85 -22.40 -3.16
N PRO A 145 -3.90 -21.51 -4.17
CA PRO A 145 -3.87 -20.06 -3.91
C PRO A 145 -4.91 -19.67 -2.85
N GLY A 146 -4.47 -19.04 -1.76
CA GLY A 146 -5.29 -18.75 -0.57
C GLY A 146 -5.37 -19.90 0.46
N GLY A 147 -4.89 -21.11 0.14
CA GLY A 147 -4.85 -22.25 1.05
C GLY A 147 -3.60 -22.27 1.91
N PHE A 148 -3.74 -22.64 3.19
CA PHE A 148 -2.59 -22.81 4.08
C PHE A 148 -1.78 -24.04 3.71
N ARG A 149 -0.46 -23.99 4.02
CA ARG A 149 0.43 -25.14 3.86
C ARG A 149 0.01 -26.33 4.70
N GLN A 150 0.25 -27.53 4.20
CA GLN A 150 -0.10 -28.80 4.84
C GLN A 150 1.15 -29.65 5.12
N HIS A 151 2.33 -29.04 5.05
CA HIS A 151 3.60 -29.66 5.41
C HIS A 151 4.57 -28.65 6.04
N ASN A 152 5.57 -29.16 6.73
CA ASN A 152 6.58 -28.32 7.35
C ASN A 152 7.55 -27.79 6.30
N ILE A 153 7.92 -26.53 6.45
CA ILE A 153 8.91 -25.87 5.61
C ILE A 153 10.30 -25.91 6.30
N ARG A 154 11.33 -25.84 5.46
CA ARG A 154 12.71 -25.86 5.96
C ARG A 154 13.02 -24.61 6.78
N PRO A 155 13.94 -24.70 7.77
CA PRO A 155 14.42 -23.54 8.49
C PRO A 155 14.94 -22.45 7.54
N PHE A 156 14.72 -21.19 7.89
CA PHE A 156 15.28 -20.08 7.15
C PHE A 156 16.81 -20.00 7.30
N PRO A 157 17.51 -19.30 6.37
CA PRO A 157 18.95 -19.11 6.49
C PRO A 157 19.40 -18.43 7.79
N SER A 158 18.52 -17.66 8.44
CA SER A 158 18.71 -17.05 9.76
C SER A 158 18.73 -18.06 10.90
N GLY A 159 18.24 -19.29 10.65
CA GLY A 159 18.06 -20.34 11.67
C GLY A 159 16.68 -20.36 12.31
N MET A 160 15.79 -19.41 11.97
CA MET A 160 14.39 -19.44 12.40
C MET A 160 13.69 -20.66 11.81
N ILE A 161 12.96 -21.39 12.64
CA ILE A 161 12.18 -22.56 12.25
C ILE A 161 10.70 -22.16 12.29
N PRO A 162 10.01 -22.14 11.14
CA PRO A 162 8.58 -21.90 11.12
C PRO A 162 7.82 -22.96 11.93
N PRO A 163 6.66 -22.62 12.53
CA PRO A 163 5.88 -23.56 13.33
C PRO A 163 5.43 -24.78 12.51
N ASP A 164 5.03 -25.87 13.22
CA ASP A 164 4.44 -27.03 12.56
C ASP A 164 3.19 -26.59 11.76
N PHE A 165 2.95 -27.26 10.62
CA PHE A 165 1.83 -26.90 9.76
C PHE A 165 0.46 -27.08 10.45
N THR A 166 0.37 -28.00 11.41
CA THR A 166 -0.84 -28.23 12.22
C THR A 166 -1.16 -27.04 13.13
N ASP A 167 -0.14 -26.26 13.52
CA ASP A 167 -0.29 -25.08 14.36
C ASP A 167 -0.62 -23.81 13.54
N VAL A 168 -0.51 -23.84 12.21
CA VAL A 168 -0.77 -22.67 11.35
C VAL A 168 -2.18 -22.11 11.51
N PRO A 169 -3.27 -22.90 11.48
CA PRO A 169 -4.61 -22.33 11.62
C PRO A 169 -4.85 -21.61 12.96
N PRO A 170 -4.53 -22.17 14.14
CA PRO A 170 -4.68 -21.44 15.40
C PRO A 170 -3.76 -20.22 15.48
N LEU A 171 -2.51 -20.30 15.01
CA LEU A 171 -1.58 -19.17 15.02
C LEU A 171 -2.05 -18.03 14.10
N VAL A 172 -2.63 -18.34 12.95
CA VAL A 172 -3.25 -17.31 12.09
C VAL A 172 -4.47 -16.69 12.76
N SER A 173 -5.27 -17.45 13.52
CA SER A 173 -6.37 -16.89 14.30
C SER A 173 -5.88 -15.92 15.38
N ASP A 174 -4.80 -16.26 16.07
CA ASP A 174 -4.17 -15.39 17.08
C ASP A 174 -3.56 -14.15 16.44
N TRP A 175 -2.90 -14.33 15.30
CA TRP A 175 -2.35 -13.23 14.51
C TRP A 175 -3.45 -12.26 14.00
N LEU A 176 -4.60 -12.78 13.56
CA LEU A 176 -5.74 -11.94 13.17
C LEU A 176 -6.25 -11.10 14.34
N ARG A 177 -6.25 -11.64 15.57
CA ARG A 177 -6.58 -10.84 16.77
C ARG A 177 -5.56 -9.73 16.96
N LEU A 178 -4.26 -10.06 16.97
CA LEU A 178 -3.19 -9.07 17.08
C LEU A 178 -3.27 -7.97 16.00
N ALA A 179 -3.58 -8.34 14.75
CA ALA A 179 -3.69 -7.39 13.63
C ALA A 179 -4.93 -6.48 13.72
N ASN A 180 -5.92 -6.86 14.51
CA ASN A 180 -7.16 -6.10 14.74
C ASN A 180 -7.20 -5.41 16.11
N ASP A 181 -6.20 -5.66 16.97
CA ASP A 181 -6.07 -5.00 18.26
C ASP A 181 -5.44 -3.62 18.12
N GLU A 182 -5.81 -2.70 18.99
CA GLU A 182 -5.12 -1.42 19.13
C GLU A 182 -3.71 -1.61 19.71
N PRO A 183 -2.76 -0.72 19.42
CA PRO A 183 -1.45 -0.76 20.07
C PRO A 183 -1.55 -0.71 21.59
N GLU A 184 -0.65 -1.40 22.30
CA GLU A 184 -0.52 -1.30 23.75
C GLU A 184 -0.24 0.17 24.18
N ASP A 185 -0.65 0.53 25.39
CA ASP A 185 -0.47 1.90 25.93
C ASP A 185 0.98 2.37 25.79
N GLY A 186 1.17 3.47 25.05
CA GLY A 186 2.49 4.05 24.78
C GLY A 186 3.30 3.38 23.67
N GLN A 187 2.79 2.32 23.04
CA GLN A 187 3.43 1.72 21.87
C GLN A 187 3.11 2.53 20.60
N PRO A 188 4.12 2.94 19.80
CA PRO A 188 3.86 3.58 18.52
C PRO A 188 3.12 2.64 17.56
N LEU A 189 2.09 3.14 16.86
CA LEU A 189 1.30 2.37 15.89
C LEU A 189 2.19 1.67 14.84
N ILE A 190 3.20 2.35 14.30
CA ILE A 190 4.11 1.76 13.32
C ILE A 190 4.90 0.57 13.90
N GLU A 191 5.27 0.63 15.17
CA GLU A 191 5.98 -0.49 15.82
C GLU A 191 5.03 -1.67 16.10
N HIS A 192 3.77 -1.40 16.44
CA HIS A 192 2.71 -2.41 16.51
C HIS A 192 2.51 -3.10 15.15
N LEU A 193 2.33 -2.33 14.07
CA LEU A 193 2.15 -2.89 12.72
C LEU A 193 3.39 -3.64 12.22
N ALA A 194 4.59 -3.22 12.61
CA ALA A 194 5.82 -3.96 12.36
C ALA A 194 5.85 -5.30 13.11
N ARG A 195 5.35 -5.36 14.37
CA ARG A 195 5.15 -6.60 15.10
C ARG A 195 4.16 -7.52 14.39
N VAL A 196 3.02 -7.00 13.97
CA VAL A 196 2.00 -7.75 13.20
C VAL A 196 2.62 -8.37 11.94
N HIS A 197 3.41 -7.58 11.20
CA HIS A 197 4.10 -8.06 10.01
C HIS A 197 5.13 -9.15 10.32
N ALA A 198 5.97 -8.96 11.35
CA ALA A 198 6.97 -9.96 11.76
C ALA A 198 6.33 -11.29 12.19
N GLU A 199 5.24 -11.23 12.96
CA GLU A 199 4.53 -12.44 13.39
C GLU A 199 3.92 -13.19 12.20
N PHE A 200 3.41 -12.49 11.19
CA PHE A 200 2.96 -13.11 9.94
C PHE A 200 4.11 -13.82 9.21
N GLU A 201 5.25 -13.14 9.05
CA GLU A 201 6.43 -13.73 8.40
C GLU A 201 6.96 -14.94 9.19
N ARG A 202 6.89 -14.93 10.53
CA ARG A 202 7.26 -16.04 11.39
C ARG A 202 6.34 -17.26 11.27
N ILE A 203 5.01 -17.04 11.19
CA ILE A 203 4.02 -18.12 10.99
C ILE A 203 4.21 -18.76 9.62
N HIS A 204 4.47 -17.95 8.61
CA HIS A 204 4.68 -18.40 7.23
C HIS A 204 3.58 -19.33 6.73
N PRO A 205 2.31 -18.87 6.70
CA PRO A 205 1.14 -19.76 6.62
C PRO A 205 0.96 -20.46 5.27
N PHE A 206 1.59 -19.99 4.20
CA PHE A 206 1.38 -20.49 2.86
C PHE A 206 2.59 -21.30 2.36
N ARG A 207 2.39 -22.08 1.28
CA ARG A 207 3.46 -22.86 0.64
C ARG A 207 4.54 -21.97 0.01
N ASP A 208 4.14 -20.87 -0.61
CA ASP A 208 5.01 -19.85 -1.23
C ASP A 208 4.26 -18.50 -1.19
N GLY A 209 4.93 -17.40 -1.52
CA GLY A 209 4.32 -16.07 -1.62
C GLY A 209 4.10 -15.36 -0.28
N ASN A 210 4.58 -15.89 0.83
CA ASN A 210 4.38 -15.29 2.16
C ASN A 210 4.94 -13.87 2.24
N GLY A 211 6.21 -13.66 1.88
CA GLY A 211 6.83 -12.33 1.93
C GLY A 211 6.09 -11.29 1.09
N ARG A 212 5.64 -11.64 -0.12
CA ARG A 212 4.84 -10.77 -0.99
C ARG A 212 3.48 -10.46 -0.37
N THR A 213 2.80 -11.47 0.16
CA THR A 213 1.51 -11.33 0.85
C THR A 213 1.66 -10.50 2.11
N GLY A 214 2.66 -10.78 2.95
CA GLY A 214 2.91 -10.07 4.21
C GLY A 214 3.18 -8.58 4.01
N ARG A 215 3.90 -8.20 2.95
CA ARG A 215 4.11 -6.78 2.61
C ARG A 215 2.83 -6.08 2.16
N LEU A 216 2.00 -6.73 1.33
CA LEU A 216 0.68 -6.18 0.95
C LEU A 216 -0.28 -6.09 2.14
N VAL A 217 -0.25 -7.05 3.04
CA VAL A 217 -1.04 -6.99 4.29
C VAL A 217 -0.57 -5.84 5.18
N LEU A 218 0.75 -5.63 5.30
CA LEU A 218 1.28 -4.46 6.02
C LEU A 218 0.76 -3.15 5.41
N ASP A 219 0.76 -3.03 4.09
CA ASP A 219 0.27 -1.83 3.40
C ASP A 219 -1.25 -1.66 3.53
N LEU A 220 -2.03 -2.75 3.49
CA LEU A 220 -3.46 -2.72 3.81
C LEU A 220 -3.70 -2.10 5.19
N LEU A 221 -2.98 -2.60 6.21
CA LEU A 221 -3.12 -2.14 7.59
C LEU A 221 -2.66 -0.69 7.75
N LEU A 222 -1.51 -0.30 7.16
CA LEU A 222 -1.02 1.08 7.18
C LEU A 222 -2.07 2.05 6.62
N VAL A 223 -2.63 1.73 5.44
CA VAL A 223 -3.62 2.61 4.79
C VAL A 223 -4.92 2.67 5.58
N ARG A 224 -5.38 1.56 6.16
CA ARG A 224 -6.57 1.52 7.03
C ARG A 224 -6.40 2.29 8.33
N HIS A 225 -5.18 2.48 8.78
CA HIS A 225 -4.83 3.37 9.89
C HIS A 225 -4.52 4.82 9.44
N GLY A 226 -4.78 5.17 8.19
CA GLY A 226 -4.57 6.52 7.66
C GLY A 226 -3.11 6.87 7.36
N LEU A 227 -2.21 5.87 7.35
CA LEU A 227 -0.81 6.04 6.99
C LEU A 227 -0.59 5.76 5.50
N ALA A 228 0.48 6.31 4.93
CA ALA A 228 0.90 5.94 3.58
C ALA A 228 1.46 4.51 3.56
N PRO A 229 1.41 3.81 2.40
CA PRO A 229 2.03 2.49 2.28
C PRO A 229 3.56 2.56 2.42
N ALA A 230 4.17 1.41 2.74
CA ALA A 230 5.59 1.27 3.00
C ALA A 230 6.29 0.54 1.85
N ILE A 231 6.89 1.25 0.91
CA ILE A 231 7.67 0.62 -0.16
C ILE A 231 9.02 0.15 0.37
N ILE A 232 9.17 -1.16 0.58
CA ILE A 232 10.44 -1.76 0.98
C ILE A 232 11.27 -2.01 -0.28
N TYR A 233 12.36 -1.24 -0.45
CA TYR A 233 13.19 -1.32 -1.65
C TYR A 233 14.10 -2.56 -1.67
N LYS A 234 14.29 -3.17 -2.84
CA LYS A 234 15.25 -4.28 -3.07
C LYS A 234 16.64 -3.98 -2.51
N LYS A 235 17.13 -2.75 -2.66
CA LYS A 235 18.42 -2.30 -2.12
C LYS A 235 18.53 -2.43 -0.61
N ASP A 236 17.42 -2.41 0.11
CA ASP A 236 17.36 -2.52 1.56
C ASP A 236 17.02 -3.94 2.04
N ARG A 237 16.94 -4.93 1.12
CA ARG A 237 16.61 -6.34 1.43
C ARG A 237 17.40 -6.89 2.62
N THR A 238 18.71 -6.70 2.63
CA THR A 238 19.55 -7.20 3.73
C THR A 238 19.21 -6.56 5.07
N LYS A 239 18.86 -5.28 5.08
CA LYS A 239 18.44 -4.59 6.31
C LYS A 239 17.07 -5.08 6.77
N TYR A 240 16.15 -5.30 5.83
CA TYR A 240 14.82 -5.82 6.09
C TYR A 240 14.88 -7.22 6.70
N LEU A 241 15.61 -8.14 6.09
CA LEU A 241 15.78 -9.51 6.63
C LEU A 241 16.42 -9.51 8.03
N ARG A 242 17.47 -8.69 8.24
CA ARG A 242 18.07 -8.54 9.59
C ARG A 242 17.10 -7.96 10.61
N ALA A 243 16.18 -7.09 10.18
CA ALA A 243 15.17 -6.54 11.08
C ALA A 243 14.12 -7.59 11.46
N LEU A 244 13.75 -8.48 10.53
CA LEU A 244 12.92 -9.66 10.82
C LEU A 244 13.61 -10.62 11.76
N ASP A 245 14.90 -10.97 11.53
CA ASP A 245 15.68 -11.83 12.43
C ASP A 245 15.73 -11.28 13.87
N ARG A 246 15.77 -9.95 14.04
CA ARG A 246 15.69 -9.32 15.36
C ARG A 246 14.28 -9.35 15.95
N ALA A 247 13.27 -9.20 15.10
CA ALA A 247 11.87 -9.32 15.52
C ALA A 247 11.53 -10.73 16.02
N ASP A 248 12.13 -11.78 15.43
CA ASP A 248 12.04 -13.17 15.93
C ASP A 248 12.59 -13.33 17.35
N GLN A 249 13.46 -12.42 17.79
CA GLN A 249 14.01 -12.34 19.14
C GLN A 249 13.22 -11.38 20.05
N GLY A 250 12.07 -10.88 19.60
CA GLY A 250 11.23 -9.92 20.32
C GLY A 250 11.64 -8.45 20.16
N GLU A 251 12.63 -8.13 19.29
CA GLU A 251 13.09 -6.76 19.06
C GLU A 251 12.41 -6.12 17.84
N TYR A 252 11.18 -5.69 17.95
CA TYR A 252 10.39 -5.13 16.83
C TYR A 252 10.82 -3.73 16.39
N GLY A 253 11.49 -2.98 17.27
CA GLY A 253 11.87 -1.59 16.99
C GLY A 253 12.70 -1.36 15.71
N PRO A 254 13.70 -2.20 15.36
CA PRO A 254 14.44 -2.07 14.10
C PRO A 254 13.57 -2.22 12.86
N LEU A 255 12.59 -3.12 12.88
CA LEU A 255 11.62 -3.30 11.81
C LEU A 255 10.66 -2.09 11.75
N GLY A 256 10.17 -1.63 12.90
CA GLY A 256 9.36 -0.41 13.00
C GLY A 256 10.07 0.83 12.45
N GLU A 257 11.37 0.99 12.73
CA GLU A 257 12.17 2.07 12.13
C GLU A 257 12.26 1.95 10.60
N LEU A 258 12.43 0.74 10.08
CA LEU A 258 12.49 0.49 8.63
C LEU A 258 11.16 0.83 7.96
N VAL A 259 10.04 0.35 8.52
CA VAL A 259 8.68 0.64 8.05
C VAL A 259 8.41 2.15 8.10
N ALA A 260 8.73 2.83 9.22
CA ALA A 260 8.55 4.26 9.35
C ALA A 260 9.29 5.07 8.28
N ARG A 261 10.53 4.66 7.96
CA ARG A 261 11.31 5.29 6.89
C ARG A 261 10.69 5.05 5.51
N ALA A 262 10.15 3.87 5.26
CA ALA A 262 9.47 3.54 4.01
C ALA A 262 8.16 4.34 3.85
N VAL A 263 7.35 4.44 4.91
CA VAL A 263 6.15 5.29 4.95
C VAL A 263 6.51 6.77 4.69
N LYS A 264 7.55 7.27 5.39
CA LYS A 264 8.02 8.66 5.20
C LYS A 264 8.51 8.93 3.79
N ASP A 265 9.25 7.98 3.19
CA ASP A 265 9.72 8.08 1.80
C ASP A 265 8.55 8.10 0.81
N CYS A 266 7.50 7.29 1.04
CA CYS A 266 6.29 7.29 0.23
C CYS A 266 5.55 8.63 0.32
N LEU A 267 5.38 9.18 1.53
CA LEU A 267 4.80 10.51 1.75
C LEU A 267 5.58 11.60 1.00
N ASP A 268 6.90 11.63 1.14
CA ASP A 268 7.75 12.68 0.60
C ASP A 268 7.89 12.62 -0.92
N ARG A 269 7.91 11.44 -1.52
CA ARG A 269 8.18 11.26 -2.95
C ARG A 269 6.94 11.23 -3.81
N PHE A 270 5.86 10.65 -3.33
CA PHE A 270 4.69 10.39 -4.15
C PHE A 270 3.49 11.24 -3.75
N LEU A 271 3.17 11.31 -2.46
CA LEU A 271 1.93 11.91 -2.00
C LEU A 271 2.00 13.44 -1.88
N LEU A 272 2.89 13.96 -1.05
CA LEU A 272 2.96 15.40 -0.82
C LEU A 272 3.30 16.22 -2.07
N PRO A 273 4.27 15.84 -2.92
CA PRO A 273 4.56 16.60 -4.13
C PRO A 273 3.40 16.61 -5.13
N ALA A 274 2.69 15.48 -5.23
CA ALA A 274 1.58 15.35 -6.17
C ALA A 274 0.30 16.04 -5.68
N LEU A 275 0.02 16.00 -4.38
CA LEU A 275 -1.14 16.65 -3.78
C LEU A 275 -0.94 18.15 -3.58
N GLY A 276 0.28 18.62 -3.48
CA GLY A 276 0.62 20.05 -3.46
C GLY A 276 0.46 20.76 -4.81
N GLY A 277 0.29 20.00 -5.92
CA GLY A 277 0.16 20.51 -7.28
C GLY A 277 -1.30 20.59 -7.78
N PRO A 278 -1.52 20.31 -9.10
CA PRO A 278 -2.86 20.34 -9.73
C PRO A 278 -3.84 19.30 -9.17
N HIS A 279 -3.35 18.30 -8.44
CA HIS A 279 -4.15 17.24 -7.80
C HIS A 279 -4.52 17.56 -6.35
N GLN A 280 -4.06 18.68 -5.80
CA GLN A 280 -4.45 19.11 -4.45
C GLN A 280 -5.96 19.21 -4.30
N LEU A 281 -6.53 18.55 -3.29
CA LEU A 281 -7.91 18.68 -2.91
C LEU A 281 -8.15 20.07 -2.28
N LEU A 282 -8.94 20.88 -2.92
CA LEU A 282 -9.31 22.23 -2.49
C LEU A 282 -10.83 22.32 -2.34
N PRO A 283 -11.33 23.10 -1.37
CA PRO A 283 -12.74 23.41 -1.31
C PRO A 283 -13.18 24.05 -2.62
N LEU A 284 -14.40 23.74 -3.11
CA LEU A 284 -14.90 24.24 -4.40
C LEU A 284 -14.91 25.76 -4.47
N SER A 285 -15.00 26.46 -3.34
CA SER A 285 -14.86 27.91 -3.26
C SER A 285 -13.48 28.41 -3.73
N ALA A 286 -12.40 27.67 -3.40
CA ALA A 286 -11.05 28.01 -3.82
C ALA A 286 -10.75 27.64 -5.29
N LEU A 287 -11.58 26.79 -5.89
CA LEU A 287 -11.48 26.37 -7.30
C LEU A 287 -12.38 27.20 -8.24
N SER A 288 -13.15 28.13 -7.71
CA SER A 288 -13.97 29.06 -8.52
C SER A 288 -13.07 29.99 -9.35
N THR A 289 -13.53 30.29 -10.55
CA THR A 289 -12.85 31.19 -11.50
C THR A 289 -13.85 32.21 -12.07
N LYS A 290 -13.35 33.13 -12.85
CA LYS A 290 -14.25 34.07 -13.58
C LYS A 290 -15.23 33.35 -14.51
N SER A 291 -14.89 32.13 -14.96
CA SER A 291 -15.70 31.34 -15.90
C SER A 291 -16.61 30.30 -15.22
N VAL A 292 -16.42 29.99 -13.93
CA VAL A 292 -17.25 29.06 -13.19
C VAL A 292 -17.32 29.44 -11.70
N SER A 293 -18.54 29.61 -11.18
CA SER A 293 -18.76 29.95 -9.77
C SER A 293 -18.67 28.71 -8.88
N ALA A 294 -18.36 28.89 -7.58
CA ALA A 294 -18.38 27.83 -6.59
C ALA A 294 -19.74 27.11 -6.51
N LEU A 295 -20.84 27.84 -6.68
CA LEU A 295 -22.20 27.29 -6.72
C LEU A 295 -22.40 26.38 -7.94
N ALA A 296 -21.89 26.77 -9.11
CA ALA A 296 -21.97 25.95 -10.31
C ALA A 296 -21.15 24.64 -10.15
N LEU A 297 -19.95 24.74 -9.58
CA LEU A 297 -19.11 23.55 -9.26
C LEU A 297 -19.82 22.63 -8.26
N ARG A 298 -20.41 23.18 -7.20
CA ARG A 298 -21.18 22.41 -6.22
C ARG A 298 -22.35 21.66 -6.86
N ARG A 299 -23.15 22.34 -7.67
CA ARG A 299 -24.27 21.71 -8.39
C ARG A 299 -23.79 20.63 -9.37
N ALA A 300 -22.61 20.80 -9.96
CA ALA A 300 -21.99 19.79 -10.81
C ALA A 300 -21.53 18.58 -10.01
N ALA A 301 -20.96 18.78 -8.84
CA ALA A 301 -20.56 17.71 -7.90
C ALA A 301 -21.79 16.93 -7.41
N GLU A 302 -22.84 17.62 -6.97
CA GLU A 302 -24.10 17.02 -6.50
C GLU A 302 -24.80 16.16 -7.59
N ARG A 303 -24.58 16.47 -8.87
CA ARG A 303 -25.07 15.68 -10.00
C ARG A 303 -24.07 14.67 -10.56
N ASN A 304 -22.96 14.43 -9.87
CA ASN A 304 -21.85 13.57 -10.33
C ASN A 304 -21.28 13.96 -11.71
N ALA A 305 -21.49 15.19 -12.15
CA ALA A 305 -20.92 15.71 -13.41
C ALA A 305 -19.49 16.25 -13.22
N LEU A 306 -19.15 16.69 -12.03
CA LEU A 306 -17.80 17.06 -11.60
C LEU A 306 -17.33 16.02 -10.58
N ARG A 307 -16.16 15.46 -10.80
CA ARG A 307 -15.50 14.61 -9.81
C ARG A 307 -15.15 15.45 -8.57
N ALA A 308 -15.73 15.10 -7.43
CA ALA A 308 -15.57 15.82 -6.19
C ALA A 308 -15.78 14.87 -5.00
N ILE A 309 -15.20 15.21 -3.85
CA ILE A 309 -15.31 14.48 -2.60
C ILE A 309 -16.09 15.32 -1.61
N ARG A 310 -17.04 14.71 -0.91
CA ARG A 310 -17.78 15.36 0.17
C ARG A 310 -17.08 15.07 1.49
N GLN A 311 -16.67 16.12 2.18
CA GLN A 311 -16.12 16.08 3.54
C GLN A 311 -17.08 16.78 4.52
N PRO A 312 -16.93 16.62 5.84
CA PRO A 312 -17.77 17.31 6.83
C PRO A 312 -17.79 18.83 6.65
N SER A 313 -16.67 19.42 6.20
CA SER A 313 -16.51 20.85 5.91
C SER A 313 -17.07 21.29 4.54
N GLY A 314 -17.52 20.38 3.67
CA GLY A 314 -18.11 20.71 2.37
C GLY A 314 -17.63 19.83 1.21
N TRP A 315 -17.79 20.36 0.00
CA TRP A 315 -17.36 19.69 -1.23
C TRP A 315 -15.95 20.15 -1.63
N TYR A 316 -15.10 19.17 -1.97
CA TYR A 316 -13.70 19.34 -2.40
C TYR A 316 -13.49 18.74 -3.80
N SER A 317 -12.62 19.34 -4.58
CA SER A 317 -12.18 18.84 -5.89
C SER A 317 -10.73 19.25 -6.14
N THR A 318 -10.19 18.90 -7.31
CA THR A 318 -8.82 19.29 -7.70
C THR A 318 -8.87 20.26 -8.89
N LYS A 319 -7.82 21.05 -9.08
CA LYS A 319 -7.67 21.91 -10.27
C LYS A 319 -7.76 21.09 -11.56
N SER A 320 -7.17 19.90 -11.56
CA SER A 320 -7.17 18.96 -12.70
C SER A 320 -8.59 18.51 -13.06
N TRP A 321 -9.39 18.09 -12.08
CA TRP A 321 -10.78 17.63 -12.32
C TRP A 321 -11.70 18.75 -12.77
N VAL A 322 -11.58 19.92 -12.17
CA VAL A 322 -12.34 21.09 -12.61
C VAL A 322 -11.98 21.46 -14.06
N SER A 323 -10.69 21.43 -14.41
CA SER A 323 -10.24 21.69 -15.78
C SER A 323 -10.77 20.65 -16.78
N SER A 324 -10.82 19.38 -16.40
CA SER A 324 -11.42 18.30 -17.21
C SER A 324 -12.93 18.49 -17.39
N TYR A 325 -13.64 18.79 -16.32
CA TYR A 325 -15.07 19.12 -16.35
C TYR A 325 -15.38 20.29 -17.29
N MET A 326 -14.61 21.37 -17.20
CA MET A 326 -14.78 22.56 -18.04
C MET A 326 -14.53 22.26 -19.53
N ARG A 327 -13.55 21.39 -19.86
CA ARG A 327 -13.29 20.94 -21.24
C ARG A 327 -14.44 20.12 -21.80
N THR A 328 -15.00 19.21 -21.01
CA THR A 328 -16.10 18.34 -21.44
C THR A 328 -17.41 19.14 -21.61
N GLY A 329 -17.65 20.13 -20.76
CA GLY A 329 -18.80 21.05 -20.87
C GLY A 329 -18.75 21.90 -22.13
N ARG A 330 -17.58 22.40 -22.55
CA ARG A 330 -17.42 23.19 -23.79
C ARG A 330 -17.66 22.37 -25.06
N ARG A 331 -17.33 21.08 -25.08
CA ARG A 331 -17.61 20.19 -26.23
C ARG A 331 -19.12 19.97 -26.46
N LYS A 332 -19.92 19.94 -25.40
CA LYS A 332 -21.39 19.80 -25.54
C LYS A 332 -22.08 21.09 -26.05
N THR A 333 -21.54 22.25 -25.74
CA THR A 333 -22.10 23.54 -26.23
C THR A 333 -21.70 23.85 -27.66
N SER A 334 -20.59 23.36 -28.18
CA SER A 334 -20.20 23.54 -29.58
C SER A 334 -20.95 22.60 -30.54
N GLN A 335 -21.43 21.44 -30.06
CA GLN A 335 -22.25 20.53 -30.89
C GLN A 335 -23.74 20.92 -30.96
N SER A 336 -24.21 21.80 -30.08
CA SER A 336 -25.59 22.32 -30.11
C SER A 336 -25.72 23.67 -30.80
N ALA A 337 -24.65 24.23 -31.36
CA ALA A 337 -24.64 25.47 -32.11
C ALA A 337 -24.57 25.26 -33.63
N ASP A 338 -24.40 24.00 -34.08
CA ASP A 338 -24.32 23.61 -35.50
C ASP A 338 -25.54 22.77 -35.95
N THR A 339 -26.68 22.91 -35.25
CA THR A 339 -27.97 22.33 -35.66
C THR A 339 -29.03 23.49 -35.74
#